data_eac1eef37be4555ea6463fb4d85de8a6
#
_entry.id   eac1eef37be4555ea6463fb4d85de8a6
#
_cell.length_a   1.000
_cell.length_b   1.000
_cell.length_c   1.000
_cell.angle_alpha   90.00
_cell.angle_beta   90.00
_cell.angle_gamma   90.00
#
_symmetry.space_group_name_H-M   'P 1'
#
loop_
_entity.id
_entity.type
_entity.pdbx_description
1 polymer ?
#
loop_
_entity_poly.entity_id
_entity_poly.type
_entity_poly.pdbx_seq_one_letter_code
_entity_poly.pdbx_strand_id
1 'polypeptide(L)'
;APILFGSSFMKEGDFQLMGVFGGTSFLGLTWIGEVDIAENWVDDNSSLASFSEFSYPVKQGLHFVVRYDLFDEDINIKNNAISRWTVGADVFPLSFFEIKLQGRFTSLSGDGENPEPEYLIQFHTWF
;
A
#
# COMPACT_ATOMS: atom_id res chain seq x y z
N ALA A 1 -11.50 15.17 13.93
CA ALA A 1 -11.28 13.98 13.11
C ALA A 1 -10.68 12.88 13.98
N PRO A 2 -11.14 11.65 13.86
CA PRO A 2 -10.51 10.53 14.56
C PRO A 2 -9.10 10.30 14.04
N ILE A 3 -8.19 10.02 14.95
CA ILE A 3 -6.80 9.70 14.64
C ILE A 3 -6.51 8.33 15.23
N LEU A 4 -5.96 7.46 14.42
CA LEU A 4 -5.46 6.16 14.82
C LEU A 4 -3.95 6.12 14.60
N PHE A 5 -3.21 5.58 15.55
CA PHE A 5 -1.80 5.30 15.36
C PHE A 5 -1.39 4.10 16.20
N GLY A 6 -0.34 3.44 15.78
CA GLY A 6 0.20 2.31 16.50
C GLY A 6 1.58 1.93 16.01
N SER A 7 2.18 1.00 16.70
CA SER A 7 3.47 0.44 16.34
C SER A 7 3.50 -1.05 16.59
N SER A 8 4.38 -1.73 15.87
CA SER A 8 4.61 -3.15 16.02
C SER A 8 6.09 -3.45 16.07
N PHE A 9 6.45 -4.53 16.76
CA PHE A 9 7.82 -5.01 16.84
C PHE A 9 7.82 -6.53 16.88
N MET A 10 8.70 -7.13 16.08
CA MET A 10 8.93 -8.58 16.08
C MET A 10 10.41 -8.85 16.00
N LYS A 11 10.88 -9.84 16.75
CA LYS A 11 12.26 -10.29 16.70
C LYS A 11 12.29 -11.82 16.70
N GLU A 12 13.05 -12.38 15.76
CA GLU A 12 13.29 -13.81 15.69
C GLU A 12 14.73 -14.07 15.26
N GLY A 13 15.58 -14.54 16.21
CA GLY A 13 17.01 -14.63 15.96
C GLY A 13 17.62 -13.26 15.67
N ASP A 14 18.30 -13.13 14.53
CA ASP A 14 18.88 -11.85 14.07
C ASP A 14 17.89 -11.01 13.26
N PHE A 15 16.74 -11.58 12.88
CA PHE A 15 15.71 -10.85 12.17
C PHE A 15 14.93 -9.94 13.13
N GLN A 16 14.78 -8.68 12.73
CA GLN A 16 13.96 -7.71 13.45
C GLN A 16 13.04 -6.98 12.48
N LEU A 17 11.81 -6.79 12.90
CA LEU A 17 10.83 -6.00 12.14
C LEU A 17 10.20 -4.98 13.08
N MET A 18 10.23 -3.72 12.67
CA MET A 18 9.61 -2.62 13.39
C MET A 18 8.68 -1.88 12.43
N GLY A 19 7.50 -1.54 12.89
CA GLY A 19 6.54 -0.80 12.09
C GLY A 19 5.82 0.27 12.87
N VAL A 20 5.45 1.34 12.19
CA VAL A 20 4.53 2.36 12.69
C VAL A 20 3.44 2.57 11.66
N PHE A 21 2.22 2.73 12.14
CA PHE A 21 1.09 2.95 11.26
C PHE A 21 0.19 4.05 11.82
N GLY A 22 -0.55 4.66 10.94
CA GLY A 22 -1.49 5.70 11.33
C GLY A 22 -2.60 5.88 10.32
N GLY A 23 -3.63 6.56 10.75
CA GLY A 23 -4.74 6.89 9.89
C GLY A 23 -5.63 7.97 10.47
N THR A 24 -6.33 8.64 9.60
CA THR A 24 -7.31 9.66 9.98
C THR A 24 -8.39 9.77 8.91
N SER A 25 -9.54 10.30 9.29
CA SER A 25 -10.63 10.55 8.36
C SER A 25 -11.16 11.97 8.57
N PHE A 26 -11.30 12.72 7.49
CA PHE A 26 -11.79 14.09 7.51
C PHE A 26 -12.62 14.38 6.26
N LEU A 27 -13.83 14.88 6.47
CA LEU A 27 -14.78 15.22 5.38
C LEU A 27 -15.00 14.09 4.36
N GLY A 28 -15.03 12.85 4.84
CA GLY A 28 -15.21 11.66 3.99
C GLY A 28 -13.92 11.12 3.37
N LEU A 29 -12.84 11.89 3.36
CA LEU A 29 -11.53 11.40 2.92
C LEU A 29 -10.88 10.64 4.07
N THR A 30 -10.48 9.40 3.82
CA THR A 30 -9.74 8.57 4.77
C THR A 30 -8.32 8.39 4.28
N TRP A 31 -7.36 8.59 5.17
CA TRP A 31 -5.95 8.31 4.93
C TRP A 31 -5.48 7.23 5.90
N ILE A 32 -4.75 6.26 5.38
CA ILE A 32 -4.01 5.28 6.18
C ILE A 32 -2.59 5.17 5.63
N GLY A 33 -1.65 4.92 6.52
CA GLY A 33 -0.25 4.76 6.13
C GLY A 33 0.51 3.90 7.11
N GLU A 34 1.57 3.28 6.62
CA GLU A 34 2.43 2.41 7.41
C GLU A 34 3.85 2.49 6.87
N VAL A 35 4.81 2.42 7.79
CA VAL A 35 6.23 2.31 7.47
C VAL A 35 6.81 1.18 8.30
N ASP A 36 7.42 0.21 7.63
CA ASP A 36 8.06 -0.93 8.25
C ASP A 36 9.55 -0.94 7.90
N ILE A 37 10.38 -1.23 8.88
CA ILE A 37 11.81 -1.44 8.72
C ILE A 37 12.12 -2.84 9.18
N ALA A 38 12.74 -3.63 8.29
CA ALA A 38 13.19 -4.99 8.58
C ALA A 38 14.72 -5.03 8.56
N GLU A 39 15.31 -5.61 9.58
CA GLU A 39 16.74 -5.85 9.63
C GLU A 39 17.02 -7.35 9.51
N ASN A 40 18.00 -7.71 8.70
CA ASN A 40 18.42 -9.09 8.46
C ASN A 40 17.31 -9.96 7.88
N TRP A 41 16.44 -9.36 7.05
CA TRP A 41 15.42 -10.11 6.32
C TRP A 41 16.01 -10.86 5.13
N VAL A 42 16.85 -10.16 4.38
CA VAL A 42 17.64 -10.76 3.29
C VAL A 42 19.10 -10.42 3.59
N ASP A 43 19.89 -11.40 3.97
CA ASP A 43 21.27 -11.20 4.43
C ASP A 43 21.35 -10.18 5.60
N ASP A 44 22.45 -9.44 5.72
CA ASP A 44 22.67 -8.44 6.78
C ASP A 44 22.15 -7.05 6.36
N ASN A 45 21.04 -6.98 5.66
CA ASN A 45 20.50 -5.74 5.10
C ASN A 45 19.41 -5.14 5.97
N SER A 46 19.24 -3.83 5.83
CA SER A 46 18.07 -3.12 6.34
C SER A 46 17.14 -2.86 5.17
N SER A 47 15.89 -3.32 5.26
CA SER A 47 14.86 -3.17 4.24
C SER A 47 13.78 -2.21 4.73
N LEU A 48 13.18 -1.47 3.81
CA LEU A 48 12.10 -0.55 4.10
C LEU A 48 10.88 -0.88 3.25
N ALA A 49 9.72 -0.95 3.87
CA ALA A 49 8.45 -1.01 3.16
C ALA A 49 7.53 0.08 3.70
N SER A 50 6.84 0.78 2.83
CA SER A 50 5.89 1.78 3.25
C SER A 50 4.71 1.86 2.29
N PHE A 51 3.57 2.27 2.79
CA PHE A 51 2.45 2.65 1.94
C PHE A 51 1.70 3.84 2.50
N SER A 52 1.04 4.55 1.62
CA SER A 52 0.10 5.62 1.95
C SER A 52 -1.11 5.47 1.05
N GLU A 53 -2.29 5.40 1.64
CA GLU A 53 -3.53 5.17 0.91
C GLU A 53 -4.56 6.23 1.28
N PHE A 54 -5.19 6.80 0.26
CA PHE A 54 -6.32 7.71 0.38
C PHE A 54 -7.54 7.06 -0.22
N SER A 55 -8.66 7.09 0.48
CA SER A 55 -9.94 6.61 -0.02
C SER A 55 -11.02 7.65 0.18
N TYR A 56 -11.91 7.76 -0.79
CA TYR A 56 -12.99 8.73 -0.78
C TYR A 56 -14.28 8.14 -1.32
N PRO A 57 -15.37 8.12 -0.53
CA PRO A 57 -16.67 7.71 -1.02
C PRO A 57 -17.31 8.86 -1.82
N VAL A 58 -17.34 8.73 -3.15
CA VAL A 58 -17.91 9.75 -4.03
C VAL A 58 -19.43 9.82 -3.86
N LYS A 59 -20.05 8.66 -3.76
CA LYS A 59 -21.47 8.48 -3.48
C LYS A 59 -21.69 7.08 -2.91
N GLN A 60 -22.89 6.82 -2.44
CA GLN A 60 -23.24 5.47 -1.97
C GLN A 60 -22.97 4.45 -3.07
N GLY A 61 -22.19 3.43 -2.75
CA GLY A 61 -21.83 2.35 -3.67
C GLY A 61 -20.67 2.66 -4.61
N LEU A 62 -20.00 3.81 -4.48
CA LEU A 62 -18.83 4.15 -5.29
C LEU A 62 -17.73 4.79 -4.44
N HIS A 63 -16.59 4.11 -4.32
CA HIS A 63 -15.42 4.57 -3.59
C HIS A 63 -14.22 4.68 -4.52
N PHE A 64 -13.47 5.77 -4.44
CA PHE A 64 -12.18 5.89 -5.09
C PHE A 64 -11.04 5.67 -4.10
N VAL A 65 -9.97 5.04 -4.59
CA VAL A 65 -8.78 4.72 -3.79
C VAL A 65 -7.55 5.10 -4.60
N VAL A 66 -6.61 5.78 -3.95
CA VAL A 66 -5.27 6.05 -4.49
C VAL A 66 -4.27 5.58 -3.45
N ARG A 67 -3.33 4.75 -3.86
CA ARG A 67 -2.32 4.18 -2.97
C ARG A 67 -0.93 4.33 -3.57
N TYR A 68 0.02 4.67 -2.74
CA TYR A 68 1.43 4.69 -3.07
C TYR A 68 2.17 3.69 -2.18
N ASP A 69 2.89 2.78 -2.80
CA ASP A 69 3.73 1.79 -2.12
C ASP A 69 5.19 2.04 -2.47
N LEU A 70 6.07 1.91 -1.49
CA LEU A 70 7.51 1.96 -1.65
C LEU A 70 8.12 0.75 -0.97
N PHE A 71 9.00 0.06 -1.68
CA PHE A 71 9.77 -1.05 -1.15
C PHE A 71 11.23 -0.88 -1.51
N ASP A 72 12.11 -0.91 -0.52
CA ASP A 72 13.55 -0.86 -0.67
C ASP A 72 14.15 -2.06 0.06
N GLU A 73 14.66 -3.02 -0.71
CA GLU A 73 15.23 -4.25 -0.16
C GLU A 73 16.49 -3.99 0.67
N ASP A 74 17.28 -2.98 0.27
CA ASP A 74 18.47 -2.55 1.01
C ASP A 74 18.61 -1.04 0.94
N ILE A 75 18.33 -0.37 2.06
CA ILE A 75 18.37 1.10 2.14
C ILE A 75 19.79 1.67 1.99
N ASN A 76 20.82 0.85 2.11
CA ASN A 76 22.23 1.26 1.93
C ASN A 76 22.69 1.20 0.48
N ILE A 77 21.91 0.59 -0.41
CA ILE A 77 22.19 0.51 -1.84
C ILE A 77 21.31 1.52 -2.57
N LYS A 78 21.90 2.35 -3.43
CA LYS A 78 21.17 3.30 -4.25
C LYS A 78 20.52 2.60 -5.44
N ASN A 79 19.37 3.12 -5.87
CA ASN A 79 18.68 2.71 -7.09
C ASN A 79 18.17 1.26 -7.07
N ASN A 80 17.82 0.73 -5.89
CA ASN A 80 17.17 -0.58 -5.78
C ASN A 80 15.75 -0.53 -5.23
N ALA A 81 15.20 0.67 -5.06
CA ALA A 81 13.83 0.84 -4.57
C ALA A 81 12.81 0.59 -5.67
N ILE A 82 11.67 0.02 -5.29
CA ILE A 82 10.51 -0.19 -6.14
C ILE A 82 9.37 0.65 -5.58
N SER A 83 8.76 1.46 -6.42
CA SER A 83 7.57 2.23 -6.06
C SER A 83 6.40 1.85 -6.94
N ARG A 84 5.20 1.96 -6.41
CA ARG A 84 3.97 1.61 -7.13
C ARG A 84 2.86 2.58 -6.77
N TRP A 85 2.23 3.14 -7.80
CA TRP A 85 0.97 3.83 -7.68
C TRP A 85 -0.16 2.87 -8.02
N THR A 86 -1.17 2.84 -7.19
CA THR A 86 -2.41 2.10 -7.45
C THR A 86 -3.56 3.10 -7.42
N VAL A 87 -4.33 3.14 -8.48
CA VAL A 87 -5.55 3.95 -8.59
C VAL A 87 -6.70 2.99 -8.82
N GLY A 88 -7.75 3.12 -8.03
CA GLY A 88 -8.85 2.18 -8.10
C GLY A 88 -10.20 2.78 -7.79
N ALA A 89 -11.22 2.04 -8.17
CA ALA A 89 -12.60 2.31 -7.82
C ALA A 89 -13.27 1.01 -7.37
N ASP A 90 -13.99 1.08 -6.26
CA ASP A 90 -14.82 -0.01 -5.76
C ASP A 90 -16.28 0.37 -6.00
N VAL A 91 -16.96 -0.44 -6.77
CA VAL A 91 -18.38 -0.22 -7.12
C VAL A 91 -19.22 -1.32 -6.50
N PHE A 92 -20.23 -0.93 -5.75
CA PHE A 92 -21.18 -1.86 -5.11
C PHE A 92 -22.56 -1.69 -5.76
N PRO A 93 -22.82 -2.34 -6.92
CA PRO A 93 -24.12 -2.24 -7.57
C PRO A 93 -25.24 -2.82 -6.72
N LEU A 94 -24.91 -3.82 -5.91
CA LEU A 94 -25.81 -4.51 -4.98
C LEU A 94 -25.10 -4.74 -3.66
N SER A 95 -25.84 -4.92 -2.58
CA SER A 95 -25.28 -5.10 -1.24
C SER A 95 -24.41 -6.37 -1.07
N PHE A 96 -24.54 -7.33 -1.98
CA PHE A 96 -23.78 -8.59 -1.94
C PHE A 96 -22.80 -8.72 -3.11
N PHE A 97 -22.55 -7.66 -3.85
CA PHE A 97 -21.72 -7.70 -5.05
C PHE A 97 -20.83 -6.46 -5.15
N GLU A 98 -19.54 -6.69 -5.31
CA GLU A 98 -18.53 -5.64 -5.50
C GLU A 98 -17.80 -5.84 -6.81
N ILE A 99 -17.58 -4.77 -7.55
CA ILE A 99 -16.68 -4.72 -8.69
C ILE A 99 -15.51 -3.82 -8.31
N LYS A 100 -14.31 -4.37 -8.32
CA LYS A 100 -13.08 -3.64 -8.02
C LYS A 100 -12.29 -3.42 -9.30
N LEU A 101 -12.05 -2.16 -9.64
CA LEU A 101 -11.25 -1.74 -10.80
C LEU A 101 -9.96 -1.14 -10.30
N GLN A 102 -8.81 -1.59 -10.82
CA GLN A 102 -7.52 -1.07 -10.40
C GLN A 102 -6.57 -0.88 -11.59
N GLY A 103 -5.82 0.22 -11.57
CA GLY A 103 -4.64 0.42 -12.38
C GLY A 103 -3.41 0.48 -11.48
N ARG A 104 -2.37 -0.25 -11.83
CA ARG A 104 -1.10 -0.29 -11.08
C ARG A 104 0.05 0.15 -11.97
N PHE A 105 0.82 1.11 -11.49
CA PHE A 105 1.94 1.72 -12.21
C PHE A 105 3.19 1.57 -11.34
N THR A 106 4.08 0.66 -11.74
CA THR A 106 5.29 0.34 -10.99
C THR A 106 6.47 1.06 -11.61
N SER A 107 7.34 1.63 -10.77
CA SER A 107 8.57 2.29 -11.18
C SER A 107 9.74 1.69 -10.43
N LEU A 108 10.83 1.45 -11.17
CA LEU A 108 12.10 1.01 -10.61
C LEU A 108 13.05 2.21 -10.56
N SER A 109 13.72 2.41 -9.44
CA SER A 109 14.64 3.54 -9.25
C SER A 109 16.01 3.35 -9.94
N GLY A 110 16.28 2.15 -10.48
CA GLY A 110 17.52 1.85 -11.21
C GLY A 110 17.43 2.17 -12.70
N ASP A 111 18.48 1.77 -13.44
CA ASP A 111 18.58 1.97 -14.89
C ASP A 111 17.73 0.98 -15.70
N GLY A 112 16.98 0.10 -15.03
CA GLY A 112 16.09 -0.85 -15.68
C GLY A 112 14.84 -0.19 -16.26
N GLU A 113 14.22 -0.84 -17.25
CA GLU A 113 12.95 -0.41 -17.79
C GLU A 113 11.83 -0.63 -16.76
N ASN A 114 10.92 0.32 -16.66
CA ASN A 114 9.75 0.16 -15.82
C ASN A 114 8.84 -0.93 -16.39
N PRO A 115 8.24 -1.78 -15.52
CA PRO A 115 7.23 -2.72 -15.97
C PRO A 115 6.04 -2.02 -16.62
N GLU A 116 5.35 -2.73 -17.51
CA GLU A 116 4.13 -2.21 -18.12
C GLU A 116 3.04 -2.04 -17.04
N PRO A 117 2.14 -1.05 -17.21
CA PRO A 117 1.00 -0.90 -16.32
C PRO A 117 0.12 -2.15 -16.29
N GLU A 118 -0.38 -2.48 -15.10
CA GLU A 118 -1.31 -3.57 -14.89
C GLU A 118 -2.72 -3.02 -14.67
N TYR A 119 -3.71 -3.67 -15.27
CA TYR A 119 -5.11 -3.34 -15.07
C TYR A 119 -5.83 -4.58 -14.58
N LEU A 120 -6.58 -4.42 -13.50
CA LEU A 120 -7.26 -5.52 -12.82
C LEU A 120 -8.74 -5.20 -12.68
N ILE A 121 -9.56 -6.21 -12.95
CA ILE A 121 -10.98 -6.18 -12.65
C ILE A 121 -11.27 -7.40 -11.79
N GLN A 122 -11.85 -7.17 -10.62
CA GLN A 122 -12.22 -8.24 -9.69
C GLN A 122 -13.70 -8.17 -9.39
N PHE A 123 -14.33 -9.31 -9.33
CA PHE A 123 -15.72 -9.46 -8.95
C PHE A 123 -15.80 -10.24 -7.66
N HIS A 124 -16.39 -9.64 -6.63
CA HIS A 124 -16.58 -10.27 -5.33
C HIS A 124 -18.07 -10.42 -5.06
N THR A 125 -18.47 -11.62 -4.69
CA THR A 125 -19.83 -11.89 -4.22
C THR A 125 -19.77 -12.57 -2.87
N TRP A 126 -20.76 -12.28 -2.02
CA TRP A 126 -20.91 -12.96 -0.74
C TRP A 126 -22.39 -13.22 -0.46
N PHE A 127 -22.67 -14.34 0.18
CA PHE A 127 -24.01 -14.78 0.51
C PHE A 127 -24.06 -15.47 1.87
#